data_e6aec088f5f1ac393a74030cb05b104e
#
_entry.id   e6aec088f5f1ac393a74030cb05b104e
#
_cell.length_a   1.000
_cell.length_b   1.000
_cell.length_c   1.000
_cell.angle_alpha   90.00
_cell.angle_beta   90.00
_cell.angle_gamma   90.00
#
_symmetry.space_group_name_H-M   'P 1'
#
loop_
_entity.id
_entity.type
_entity.pdbx_description
1 polymer ?
#
loop_
_entity_poly.entity_id
_entity_poly.type
_entity_poly.pdbx_seq_one_letter_code
_entity_poly.pdbx_strand_id
1 'polypeptide(L)'
;MTTETKQHAGPGWRAGNGRAGGGRPVIGISSYAERASWGAWDAATVLLPRRYADSVTAAGGIPVLLPPLAGIEEAVARLDGLILAGGGDVDPAEFGARLDPQTQGIRPDRDAAELALASAALERGLACLGICRGLQVLNVARGGSLHQHLPDLVGHDGHSPVSGGYGSHPVRVAPDSRLAGVLGHPGPQVEIPVPTHHHQAVDRLGEGLIATAWTADGVIEAVEFAGAGPDGPGRNGAGFALAVQWNPEAGQDQRLLRALVAAAGCRRA
;
A
#
# COMPACT_ATOMS: atom_id res chain seq x y z
N MET A 1 -18.00 39.70 -31.25
CA MET A 1 -17.77 38.23 -31.21
C MET A 1 -17.48 37.87 -29.76
N THR A 2 -18.50 37.44 -29.06
CA THR A 2 -18.45 37.08 -27.65
C THR A 2 -18.21 35.57 -27.59
N THR A 3 -17.06 35.17 -27.04
CA THR A 3 -16.71 33.77 -26.80
C THR A 3 -17.38 33.31 -25.52
N GLU A 4 -18.42 32.46 -25.64
CA GLU A 4 -19.03 31.74 -24.53
C GLU A 4 -18.06 30.66 -23.99
N THR A 5 -17.67 30.82 -22.75
CA THR A 5 -16.93 29.82 -22.00
C THR A 5 -17.90 28.74 -21.50
N LYS A 6 -17.90 27.55 -22.14
CA LYS A 6 -18.65 26.41 -21.66
C LYS A 6 -18.07 25.93 -20.33
N GLN A 7 -18.78 26.19 -19.24
CA GLN A 7 -18.53 25.53 -17.95
C GLN A 7 -18.91 24.05 -18.06
N HIS A 8 -17.92 23.14 -17.91
CA HIS A 8 -18.16 21.73 -17.72
C HIS A 8 -18.65 21.51 -16.28
N ALA A 9 -19.95 21.32 -16.11
CA ALA A 9 -20.52 20.79 -14.89
C ALA A 9 -20.09 19.32 -14.77
N GLY A 10 -19.24 19.01 -13.79
CA GLY A 10 -18.91 17.65 -13.41
C GLY A 10 -20.14 16.90 -12.88
N PRO A 11 -20.15 15.54 -12.92
CA PRO A 11 -21.28 14.77 -12.47
C PRO A 11 -21.58 15.07 -11.00
N GLY A 12 -22.82 15.51 -10.73
CA GLY A 12 -23.30 15.88 -9.41
C GLY A 12 -23.14 14.72 -8.41
N TRP A 13 -22.40 14.96 -7.35
CA TRP A 13 -22.26 14.07 -6.24
C TRP A 13 -23.60 13.86 -5.54
N ARG A 14 -24.14 12.63 -5.52
CA ARG A 14 -25.31 12.27 -4.73
C ARG A 14 -24.85 11.52 -3.48
N ALA A 15 -25.15 12.04 -2.30
CA ALA A 15 -24.94 11.34 -1.05
C ALA A 15 -25.80 10.06 -1.05
N GLY A 16 -25.15 8.89 -1.05
CA GLY A 16 -25.83 7.61 -0.79
C GLY A 16 -26.35 7.60 0.63
N ASN A 17 -27.59 7.15 0.83
CA ASN A 17 -28.26 7.05 2.12
C ASN A 17 -27.40 6.30 3.13
N GLY A 18 -26.86 7.05 4.11
CA GLY A 18 -26.04 6.52 5.20
C GLY A 18 -26.83 5.56 6.08
N ARG A 19 -26.21 4.44 6.41
CA ARG A 19 -26.62 3.64 7.57
C ARG A 19 -26.37 4.44 8.84
N ALA A 20 -27.29 4.36 9.78
CA ALA A 20 -27.23 5.06 11.05
C ALA A 20 -25.98 4.67 11.86
N GLY A 21 -25.20 5.67 12.32
CA GLY A 21 -24.28 5.54 13.44
C GLY A 21 -22.80 5.81 13.21
N GLY A 22 -22.24 5.77 11.99
CA GLY A 22 -20.80 6.01 11.77
C GLY A 22 -20.53 6.73 10.45
N GLY A 23 -19.78 7.86 10.49
CA GLY A 23 -19.28 8.53 9.29
C GLY A 23 -18.35 7.60 8.50
N ARG A 24 -18.12 7.93 7.21
CA ARG A 24 -17.16 7.19 6.36
C ARG A 24 -15.76 7.17 7.01
N PRO A 25 -15.03 6.03 7.00
CA PRO A 25 -13.69 5.95 7.56
C PRO A 25 -12.71 6.90 6.84
N VAL A 26 -11.84 7.54 7.61
CA VAL A 26 -10.77 8.40 7.10
C VAL A 26 -9.51 7.56 6.92
N ILE A 27 -9.07 7.43 5.68
CA ILE A 27 -7.91 6.63 5.29
C ILE A 27 -6.76 7.56 4.91
N GLY A 28 -5.70 7.57 5.73
CA GLY A 28 -4.45 8.23 5.39
C GLY A 28 -3.75 7.46 4.28
N ILE A 29 -3.15 8.17 3.34
CA ILE A 29 -2.35 7.58 2.26
C ILE A 29 -1.01 8.31 2.23
N SER A 30 0.09 7.60 2.44
CA SER A 30 1.42 8.19 2.31
C SER A 30 1.62 8.72 0.89
N SER A 31 2.31 9.85 0.76
CA SER A 31 2.43 10.56 -0.51
C SER A 31 3.88 10.94 -0.81
N TYR A 32 4.11 11.51 -1.98
CA TYR A 32 5.42 11.90 -2.46
C TYR A 32 5.66 13.40 -2.25
N ALA A 33 6.90 13.79 -2.02
CA ALA A 33 7.37 15.18 -2.15
C ALA A 33 8.29 15.25 -3.37
N GLU A 34 7.76 15.71 -4.49
CA GLU A 34 8.45 15.73 -5.77
C GLU A 34 8.30 17.09 -6.46
N ARG A 35 9.21 17.39 -7.37
CA ARG A 35 9.04 18.54 -8.25
C ARG A 35 8.00 18.22 -9.32
N ALA A 36 6.97 19.06 -9.43
CA ALA A 36 5.92 18.88 -10.41
C ALA A 36 5.58 20.21 -11.12
N SER A 37 5.11 20.09 -12.37
CA SER A 37 4.65 21.22 -13.17
C SER A 37 3.16 21.11 -13.42
N TRP A 38 2.42 22.23 -13.19
CA TRP A 38 0.98 22.33 -13.48
C TRP A 38 0.62 23.78 -13.85
N GLY A 39 -0.12 23.97 -14.92
CA GLY A 39 -0.41 25.31 -15.43
C GLY A 39 0.89 26.08 -15.72
N ALA A 40 1.09 27.21 -15.05
CA ALA A 40 2.29 28.04 -15.14
C ALA A 40 3.31 27.77 -14.00
N TRP A 41 3.05 26.83 -13.12
CA TRP A 41 3.84 26.55 -11.93
C TRP A 41 4.79 25.37 -12.14
N ASP A 42 5.98 25.46 -11.56
CA ASP A 42 6.95 24.38 -11.43
C ASP A 42 7.57 24.49 -10.04
N ALA A 43 7.17 23.59 -9.12
CA ALA A 43 7.55 23.69 -7.71
C ALA A 43 7.63 22.31 -7.03
N ALA A 44 8.27 22.30 -5.85
CA ALA A 44 8.15 21.17 -4.93
C ALA A 44 6.69 21.02 -4.49
N THR A 45 6.17 19.80 -4.61
CA THR A 45 4.73 19.53 -4.48
C THR A 45 4.53 18.21 -3.77
N VAL A 46 3.52 18.15 -2.92
CA VAL A 46 3.02 16.88 -2.40
C VAL A 46 2.06 16.28 -3.43
N LEU A 47 2.34 15.07 -3.90
CA LEU A 47 1.53 14.41 -4.92
C LEU A 47 1.39 12.91 -4.69
N LEU A 48 0.37 12.34 -5.30
CA LEU A 48 0.09 10.90 -5.29
C LEU A 48 -0.67 10.54 -6.57
N PRO A 49 -0.41 9.40 -7.22
CA PRO A 49 -1.26 8.94 -8.32
C PRO A 49 -2.72 8.87 -7.88
N ARG A 50 -3.60 9.56 -8.61
CA ARG A 50 -5.01 9.72 -8.26
C ARG A 50 -5.74 8.40 -8.01
N ARG A 51 -5.29 7.30 -8.66
CA ARG A 51 -5.87 5.97 -8.52
C ARG A 51 -5.96 5.47 -7.07
N TYR A 52 -5.02 5.85 -6.18
CA TYR A 52 -5.11 5.52 -4.75
C TYR A 52 -6.33 6.16 -4.09
N ALA A 53 -6.50 7.47 -4.31
CA ALA A 53 -7.65 8.20 -3.76
C ALA A 53 -8.98 7.73 -4.35
N ASP A 54 -9.01 7.45 -5.67
CA ASP A 54 -10.19 6.92 -6.36
C ASP A 54 -10.58 5.54 -5.80
N SER A 55 -9.59 4.65 -5.55
CA SER A 55 -9.82 3.31 -4.98
C SER A 55 -10.36 3.37 -3.55
N VAL A 56 -9.81 4.23 -2.68
CA VAL A 56 -10.35 4.46 -1.32
C VAL A 56 -11.77 4.98 -1.37
N THR A 57 -12.04 5.94 -2.28
CA THR A 57 -13.38 6.51 -2.45
C THR A 57 -14.38 5.47 -2.93
N ALA A 58 -14.00 4.63 -3.91
CA ALA A 58 -14.82 3.54 -4.43
C ALA A 58 -15.10 2.46 -3.37
N ALA A 59 -14.16 2.25 -2.44
CA ALA A 59 -14.33 1.35 -1.30
C ALA A 59 -15.20 1.95 -0.17
N GLY A 60 -15.59 3.23 -0.26
CA GLY A 60 -16.44 3.90 0.74
C GLY A 60 -15.67 4.69 1.80
N GLY A 61 -14.34 4.80 1.71
CA GLY A 61 -13.50 5.60 2.60
C GLY A 61 -13.42 7.07 2.20
N ILE A 62 -12.82 7.90 3.04
CA ILE A 62 -12.41 9.29 2.76
C ILE A 62 -10.89 9.30 2.66
N PRO A 63 -10.28 9.52 1.47
CA PRO A 63 -8.84 9.55 1.32
C PRO A 63 -8.26 10.89 1.82
N VAL A 64 -7.16 10.82 2.58
CA VAL A 64 -6.38 11.97 3.03
C VAL A 64 -4.90 11.72 2.73
N LEU A 65 -4.23 12.64 2.03
CA LEU A 65 -2.81 12.52 1.72
C LEU A 65 -1.98 12.92 2.95
N LEU A 66 -0.98 12.10 3.24
CA LEU A 66 0.00 12.33 4.30
C LEU A 66 1.32 12.72 3.66
N PRO A 67 1.75 14.00 3.77
CA PRO A 67 3.04 14.44 3.22
C PRO A 67 4.21 13.79 3.98
N PRO A 68 5.36 13.54 3.32
CA PRO A 68 6.55 13.01 3.99
C PRO A 68 7.26 14.11 4.80
N LEU A 69 6.71 14.42 5.95
CA LEU A 69 7.20 15.44 6.88
C LEU A 69 7.49 14.82 8.24
N ALA A 70 8.48 15.35 8.94
CA ALA A 70 8.78 14.95 10.32
C ALA A 70 7.56 15.16 11.23
N GLY A 71 7.26 14.17 12.09
CA GLY A 71 6.10 14.22 13.00
C GLY A 71 4.76 13.81 12.35
N ILE A 72 4.76 13.42 11.08
CA ILE A 72 3.52 13.02 10.37
C ILE A 72 2.86 11.80 11.02
N GLU A 73 3.61 10.96 11.71
CA GLU A 73 3.11 9.78 12.44
C GLU A 73 2.09 10.15 13.54
N GLU A 74 2.11 11.38 14.04
CA GLU A 74 1.09 11.84 14.98
C GLU A 74 -0.32 11.87 14.38
N ALA A 75 -0.41 11.99 13.05
CA ALA A 75 -1.68 11.95 12.33
C ALA A 75 -2.40 10.60 12.47
N VAL A 76 -1.66 9.50 12.74
CA VAL A 76 -2.22 8.15 12.94
C VAL A 76 -3.32 8.14 14.01
N ALA A 77 -3.22 9.00 15.04
CA ALA A 77 -4.23 9.14 16.08
C ALA A 77 -5.59 9.70 15.58
N ARG A 78 -5.63 10.25 14.39
CA ARG A 78 -6.81 10.88 13.77
C ARG A 78 -7.36 10.11 12.58
N LEU A 79 -6.72 9.00 12.23
CA LEU A 79 -7.08 8.15 11.10
C LEU A 79 -7.81 6.90 11.57
N ASP A 80 -8.65 6.36 10.69
CA ASP A 80 -9.30 5.07 10.88
C ASP A 80 -8.54 3.94 10.17
N GLY A 81 -7.74 4.28 9.15
CA GLY A 81 -6.87 3.34 8.44
C GLY A 81 -5.72 4.06 7.73
N LEU A 82 -4.72 3.29 7.32
CA LEU A 82 -3.51 3.76 6.65
C LEU A 82 -3.23 2.93 5.40
N ILE A 83 -2.85 3.59 4.30
CA ILE A 83 -2.19 3.00 3.14
C ILE A 83 -0.77 3.53 3.08
N LEU A 84 0.21 2.62 3.07
CA LEU A 84 1.57 2.90 2.66
C LEU A 84 1.65 2.67 1.15
N ALA A 85 1.85 3.75 0.39
CA ALA A 85 1.76 3.72 -1.07
C ALA A 85 3.04 3.16 -1.72
N GLY A 86 2.92 2.72 -2.97
CA GLY A 86 4.05 2.35 -3.83
C GLY A 86 4.99 3.52 -4.13
N GLY A 87 6.10 3.29 -4.85
CA GLY A 87 7.05 4.35 -5.23
C GLY A 87 8.47 3.85 -5.45
N GLY A 88 9.44 4.75 -5.39
CA GLY A 88 10.87 4.46 -5.51
C GLY A 88 11.41 3.61 -4.36
N ASP A 89 12.67 3.23 -4.45
CA ASP A 89 13.30 2.28 -3.55
C ASP A 89 13.48 2.83 -2.12
N VAL A 90 13.44 1.93 -1.15
CA VAL A 90 13.82 2.23 0.24
C VAL A 90 15.34 2.30 0.33
N ASP A 91 15.88 3.28 1.06
CA ASP A 91 17.31 3.40 1.30
C ASP A 91 17.83 2.12 1.99
N PRO A 92 18.82 1.41 1.38
CA PRO A 92 19.39 0.22 2.00
C PRO A 92 20.03 0.47 3.37
N ALA A 93 20.39 1.71 3.71
CA ALA A 93 20.83 2.06 5.06
C ALA A 93 19.78 1.77 6.12
N GLU A 94 18.48 1.86 5.80
CA GLU A 94 17.37 1.60 6.72
C GLU A 94 17.26 0.11 7.15
N PHE A 95 17.83 -0.80 6.38
CA PHE A 95 17.91 -2.24 6.71
C PHE A 95 19.35 -2.76 6.81
N GLY A 96 20.34 -1.85 6.98
CA GLY A 96 21.73 -2.20 7.26
C GLY A 96 22.50 -2.81 6.08
N ALA A 97 22.05 -2.57 4.85
CA ALA A 97 22.71 -3.05 3.64
C ALA A 97 23.58 -1.96 2.99
N ARG A 98 24.50 -2.39 2.12
CA ARG A 98 25.25 -1.48 1.25
C ARG A 98 24.37 -1.13 0.05
N LEU A 99 24.55 0.09 -0.47
CA LEU A 99 23.85 0.55 -1.67
C LEU A 99 24.23 -0.30 -2.89
N ASP A 100 23.24 -0.90 -3.52
CA ASP A 100 23.39 -1.55 -4.83
C ASP A 100 23.33 -0.50 -5.93
N PRO A 101 24.16 -0.60 -7.00
CA PRO A 101 24.12 0.33 -8.13
C PRO A 101 22.78 0.43 -8.85
N GLN A 102 21.92 -0.60 -8.75
CA GLN A 102 20.60 -0.63 -9.36
C GLN A 102 19.51 0.01 -8.49
N THR A 103 19.82 0.32 -7.23
CA THR A 103 18.89 1.03 -6.34
C THR A 103 18.69 2.46 -6.81
N GLN A 104 17.42 2.89 -6.93
CA GLN A 104 17.06 4.17 -7.53
C GLN A 104 15.86 4.84 -6.87
N GLY A 105 15.77 6.16 -6.99
CA GLY A 105 14.60 6.90 -6.49
C GLY A 105 14.52 7.00 -4.97
N ILE A 106 15.63 6.82 -4.25
CA ILE A 106 15.71 6.98 -2.80
C ILE A 106 15.23 8.38 -2.38
N ARG A 107 14.43 8.44 -1.36
CA ARG A 107 13.93 9.68 -0.73
C ARG A 107 13.98 9.55 0.78
N PRO A 108 15.07 10.00 1.45
CA PRO A 108 15.25 9.81 2.89
C PRO A 108 14.16 10.44 3.76
N ASP A 109 13.60 11.55 3.33
CA ASP A 109 12.47 12.21 4.01
C ASP A 109 11.21 11.33 3.98
N ARG A 110 10.97 10.66 2.86
CA ARG A 110 9.86 9.74 2.68
C ARG A 110 10.10 8.43 3.46
N ASP A 111 11.32 7.90 3.44
CA ASP A 111 11.68 6.70 4.21
C ASP A 111 11.44 6.94 5.69
N ALA A 112 11.99 8.03 6.25
CA ALA A 112 11.79 8.37 7.66
C ALA A 112 10.31 8.54 8.03
N ALA A 113 9.55 9.26 7.22
CA ALA A 113 8.11 9.49 7.46
C ALA A 113 7.30 8.20 7.38
N GLU A 114 7.53 7.35 6.37
CA GLU A 114 6.76 6.12 6.21
C GLU A 114 7.14 5.02 7.20
N LEU A 115 8.40 4.91 7.61
CA LEU A 115 8.83 4.01 8.69
C LEU A 115 8.18 4.40 10.03
N ALA A 116 8.13 5.72 10.33
CA ALA A 116 7.44 6.22 11.52
C ALA A 116 5.91 5.97 11.45
N LEU A 117 5.27 6.23 10.30
CA LEU A 117 3.85 5.92 10.06
C LEU A 117 3.54 4.44 10.24
N ALA A 118 4.38 3.55 9.66
CA ALA A 118 4.23 2.10 9.78
C ALA A 118 4.29 1.67 11.25
N SER A 119 5.33 2.09 11.98
CA SER A 119 5.51 1.77 13.40
C SER A 119 4.33 2.24 14.24
N ALA A 120 3.94 3.52 14.11
CA ALA A 120 2.82 4.09 14.85
C ALA A 120 1.47 3.42 14.54
N ALA A 121 1.24 3.04 13.28
CA ALA A 121 0.03 2.34 12.88
C ALA A 121 -0.06 0.94 13.49
N LEU A 122 1.05 0.20 13.48
CA LEU A 122 1.14 -1.14 14.04
C LEU A 122 0.98 -1.14 15.57
N GLU A 123 1.67 -0.24 16.27
CA GLU A 123 1.56 -0.08 17.72
C GLU A 123 0.13 0.22 18.18
N ARG A 124 -0.60 1.00 17.38
CA ARG A 124 -1.99 1.36 17.67
C ARG A 124 -3.01 0.35 17.15
N GLY A 125 -2.57 -0.71 16.47
CA GLY A 125 -3.45 -1.67 15.79
C GLY A 125 -4.33 -1.00 14.74
N LEU A 126 -3.88 0.10 14.10
CA LEU A 126 -4.62 0.76 13.03
C LEU A 126 -4.74 -0.19 11.82
N ALA A 127 -5.90 -0.17 11.14
CA ALA A 127 -6.04 -0.90 9.90
C ALA A 127 -5.02 -0.37 8.88
N CYS A 128 -4.13 -1.24 8.38
CA CYS A 128 -3.01 -0.85 7.53
C CYS A 128 -2.90 -1.74 6.29
N LEU A 129 -2.70 -1.14 5.13
CA LEU A 129 -2.41 -1.80 3.86
C LEU A 129 -1.11 -1.26 3.27
N GLY A 130 -0.08 -2.11 3.16
CA GLY A 130 1.12 -1.80 2.39
C GLY A 130 0.96 -2.21 0.92
N ILE A 131 1.32 -1.32 -0.01
CA ILE A 131 1.24 -1.58 -1.45
C ILE A 131 2.62 -1.38 -2.06
N CYS A 132 3.16 -2.43 -2.71
CA CYS A 132 4.45 -2.43 -3.40
C CYS A 132 5.57 -1.96 -2.43
N ARG A 133 6.12 -0.76 -2.63
CA ARG A 133 7.05 -0.16 -1.66
C ARG A 133 6.50 -0.14 -0.24
N GLY A 134 5.19 0.05 -0.05
CA GLY A 134 4.55 0.04 1.27
C GLY A 134 4.66 -1.29 2.00
N LEU A 135 4.71 -2.43 1.30
CA LEU A 135 5.06 -3.73 1.88
C LEU A 135 6.51 -3.73 2.35
N GLN A 136 7.42 -3.20 1.54
CA GLN A 136 8.86 -3.14 1.85
C GLN A 136 9.12 -2.29 3.08
N VAL A 137 8.51 -1.10 3.16
CA VAL A 137 8.56 -0.21 4.33
C VAL A 137 8.06 -0.92 5.59
N LEU A 138 6.93 -1.61 5.50
CA LEU A 138 6.36 -2.36 6.63
C LEU A 138 7.28 -3.48 7.09
N ASN A 139 7.93 -4.18 6.15
CA ASN A 139 8.93 -5.20 6.46
C ASN A 139 10.16 -4.61 7.15
N VAL A 140 10.71 -3.51 6.63
CA VAL A 140 11.88 -2.82 7.20
C VAL A 140 11.57 -2.23 8.57
N ALA A 141 10.39 -1.62 8.76
CA ALA A 141 9.93 -1.12 10.07
C ALA A 141 9.86 -2.22 11.15
N ARG A 142 9.79 -3.49 10.74
CA ARG A 142 9.84 -4.66 11.63
C ARG A 142 11.21 -5.34 11.66
N GLY A 143 12.26 -4.68 11.16
CA GLY A 143 13.64 -5.17 11.17
C GLY A 143 13.92 -6.22 10.08
N GLY A 144 13.11 -6.32 9.06
CA GLY A 144 13.36 -7.13 7.86
C GLY A 144 14.38 -6.52 6.92
N SER A 145 14.72 -7.22 5.82
CA SER A 145 15.61 -6.75 4.77
C SER A 145 14.99 -6.95 3.38
N LEU A 146 15.61 -6.33 2.37
CA LEU A 146 15.14 -6.34 0.99
C LEU A 146 16.21 -6.85 0.03
N HIS A 147 15.81 -7.59 -0.99
CA HIS A 147 16.57 -7.74 -2.23
C HIS A 147 16.46 -6.42 -3.01
N GLN A 148 17.61 -5.79 -3.29
CA GLN A 148 17.64 -4.48 -3.94
C GLN A 148 17.43 -4.57 -5.45
N HIS A 149 17.76 -5.73 -6.08
CA HIS A 149 17.59 -5.95 -7.52
C HIS A 149 17.23 -7.40 -7.81
N LEU A 150 15.93 -7.67 -8.01
CA LEU A 150 15.41 -9.01 -8.28
C LEU A 150 15.97 -9.68 -9.54
N PRO A 151 16.20 -8.97 -10.67
CA PRO A 151 16.74 -9.59 -11.87
C PRO A 151 18.06 -10.36 -11.65
N ASP A 152 18.92 -9.89 -10.73
CA ASP A 152 20.16 -10.59 -10.37
C ASP A 152 19.91 -11.90 -9.59
N LEU A 153 18.78 -11.98 -8.89
CA LEU A 153 18.39 -13.15 -8.11
C LEU A 153 17.64 -14.18 -8.93
N VAL A 154 16.64 -13.72 -9.72
CA VAL A 154 15.70 -14.63 -10.42
C VAL A 154 16.07 -14.83 -11.89
N GLY A 155 16.99 -14.00 -12.45
CA GLY A 155 17.49 -14.14 -13.83
C GLY A 155 16.55 -13.60 -14.91
N HIS A 156 15.53 -12.81 -14.55
CA HIS A 156 14.59 -12.21 -15.50
C HIS A 156 13.90 -10.96 -14.96
N ASP A 157 13.27 -10.15 -15.85
CA ASP A 157 12.57 -8.91 -15.52
C ASP A 157 11.05 -9.11 -15.32
N GLY A 158 10.59 -10.33 -15.01
CA GLY A 158 9.16 -10.68 -14.94
C GLY A 158 8.35 -9.89 -13.92
N HIS A 159 9.00 -9.30 -12.91
CA HIS A 159 8.38 -8.44 -11.89
C HIS A 159 8.23 -6.98 -12.32
N SER A 160 8.98 -6.54 -13.35
CA SER A 160 8.91 -5.20 -13.95
C SER A 160 9.04 -5.23 -15.47
N PRO A 161 8.19 -6.00 -16.18
CA PRO A 161 8.39 -6.29 -17.60
C PRO A 161 8.11 -5.10 -18.52
N VAL A 162 7.51 -4.02 -18.02
CA VAL A 162 7.10 -2.85 -18.80
C VAL A 162 7.68 -1.59 -18.17
N SER A 163 8.57 -0.90 -18.89
CA SER A 163 9.12 0.38 -18.45
C SER A 163 8.02 1.45 -18.35
N GLY A 164 7.89 2.05 -17.16
CA GLY A 164 6.87 3.08 -16.90
C GLY A 164 5.43 2.60 -16.93
N GLY A 165 5.18 1.29 -16.90
CA GLY A 165 3.87 0.66 -16.93
C GLY A 165 3.78 -0.54 -16.00
N TYR A 166 2.62 -1.17 -15.98
CA TYR A 166 2.39 -2.40 -15.20
C TYR A 166 2.38 -3.61 -16.10
N GLY A 167 3.11 -4.66 -15.69
CA GLY A 167 2.97 -6.00 -16.21
C GLY A 167 1.89 -6.78 -15.46
N SER A 168 1.91 -8.10 -15.65
CA SER A 168 1.09 -9.03 -14.88
C SER A 168 1.83 -10.33 -14.69
N HIS A 169 1.80 -10.88 -13.49
CA HIS A 169 2.28 -12.23 -13.19
C HIS A 169 1.31 -12.96 -12.25
N PRO A 170 1.34 -14.31 -12.24
CA PRO A 170 0.56 -15.09 -11.30
C PRO A 170 1.19 -15.10 -9.91
N VAL A 171 0.33 -15.06 -8.88
CA VAL A 171 0.72 -15.13 -7.48
C VAL A 171 -0.05 -16.26 -6.81
N ARG A 172 0.66 -17.16 -6.12
CA ARG A 172 0.09 -18.23 -5.31
C ARG A 172 -0.18 -17.73 -3.91
N VAL A 173 -1.42 -17.83 -3.46
CA VAL A 173 -1.88 -17.38 -2.15
C VAL A 173 -1.97 -18.57 -1.20
N ALA A 174 -1.44 -18.42 0.03
CA ALA A 174 -1.53 -19.43 1.07
C ALA A 174 -3.01 -19.68 1.45
N PRO A 175 -3.44 -20.95 1.58
CA PRO A 175 -4.75 -21.27 2.13
C PRO A 175 -4.86 -20.75 3.58
N ASP A 176 -6.09 -20.49 4.02
CA ASP A 176 -6.41 -20.05 5.39
C ASP A 176 -5.71 -18.75 5.85
N SER A 177 -5.05 -18.03 4.92
CA SER A 177 -4.53 -16.70 5.18
C SER A 177 -5.66 -15.64 5.18
N ARG A 178 -5.42 -14.51 5.84
CA ARG A 178 -6.32 -13.35 5.74
C ARG A 178 -6.49 -12.90 4.29
N LEU A 179 -5.39 -12.90 3.53
CA LEU A 179 -5.40 -12.58 2.11
C LEU A 179 -6.34 -13.49 1.33
N ALA A 180 -6.29 -14.82 1.57
CA ALA A 180 -7.20 -15.77 0.94
C ALA A 180 -8.66 -15.46 1.28
N GLY A 181 -8.95 -15.13 2.55
CA GLY A 181 -10.28 -14.71 2.99
C GLY A 181 -10.75 -13.42 2.29
N VAL A 182 -9.90 -12.40 2.22
CA VAL A 182 -10.18 -11.13 1.53
C VAL A 182 -10.46 -11.34 0.04
N LEU A 183 -9.72 -12.24 -0.58
CA LEU A 183 -9.86 -12.58 -2.00
C LEU A 183 -11.04 -13.53 -2.27
N GLY A 184 -11.79 -13.94 -1.23
CA GLY A 184 -12.93 -14.84 -1.36
C GLY A 184 -12.58 -16.26 -1.80
N HIS A 185 -11.37 -16.72 -1.47
CA HIS A 185 -10.85 -18.04 -1.77
C HIS A 185 -10.41 -18.78 -0.49
N PRO A 186 -11.28 -18.95 0.52
CA PRO A 186 -10.96 -19.82 1.65
C PRO A 186 -10.92 -21.26 1.16
N GLY A 187 -9.77 -21.90 1.19
CA GLY A 187 -9.64 -23.27 0.72
C GLY A 187 -8.27 -23.58 0.10
N PRO A 188 -8.18 -24.54 -0.83
CA PRO A 188 -6.92 -24.92 -1.42
C PRO A 188 -6.22 -23.74 -2.08
N GLN A 189 -4.89 -23.80 -2.11
CA GLN A 189 -4.04 -22.78 -2.70
C GLN A 189 -4.58 -22.29 -4.05
N VAL A 190 -4.71 -20.96 -4.20
CA VAL A 190 -5.22 -20.30 -5.40
C VAL A 190 -4.10 -19.50 -6.04
N GLU A 191 -4.05 -19.53 -7.37
CA GLU A 191 -3.20 -18.66 -8.17
C GLU A 191 -4.05 -17.58 -8.82
N ILE A 192 -3.65 -16.32 -8.67
CA ILE A 192 -4.34 -15.16 -9.23
C ILE A 192 -3.37 -14.29 -10.05
N PRO A 193 -3.79 -13.75 -11.20
CA PRO A 193 -3.00 -12.75 -11.90
C PRO A 193 -3.09 -11.40 -11.20
N VAL A 194 -1.94 -10.73 -11.03
CA VAL A 194 -1.87 -9.42 -10.37
C VAL A 194 -1.06 -8.44 -11.20
N PRO A 195 -1.39 -7.13 -11.17
CA PRO A 195 -0.57 -6.11 -11.83
C PRO A 195 0.73 -5.89 -11.05
N THR A 196 1.87 -5.91 -11.75
CA THR A 196 3.20 -5.84 -11.14
C THR A 196 4.07 -4.77 -11.77
N HIS A 197 4.87 -4.08 -10.94
CA HIS A 197 5.95 -3.18 -11.35
C HIS A 197 6.89 -2.97 -10.18
N HIS A 198 7.82 -3.91 -9.94
CA HIS A 198 8.83 -3.78 -8.89
C HIS A 198 10.10 -4.54 -9.26
N HIS A 199 11.25 -4.06 -8.85
CA HIS A 199 12.53 -4.75 -8.96
C HIS A 199 13.17 -5.04 -7.59
N GLN A 200 12.54 -4.56 -6.51
CA GLN A 200 12.89 -4.91 -5.14
C GLN A 200 11.83 -5.80 -4.53
N ALA A 201 12.20 -6.62 -3.54
CA ALA A 201 11.28 -7.46 -2.79
C ALA A 201 11.81 -7.77 -1.39
N VAL A 202 10.99 -8.39 -0.56
CA VAL A 202 11.40 -8.90 0.76
C VAL A 202 12.46 -9.99 0.60
N ASP A 203 13.58 -9.83 1.32
CA ASP A 203 14.62 -10.83 1.53
C ASP A 203 14.36 -11.58 2.83
N ARG A 204 14.57 -10.93 3.97
CA ARG A 204 14.29 -11.47 5.29
C ARG A 204 13.05 -10.79 5.89
N LEU A 205 12.10 -11.61 6.34
CA LEU A 205 10.90 -11.10 7.01
C LEU A 205 11.24 -10.38 8.33
N GLY A 206 10.55 -9.28 8.56
CA GLY A 206 10.57 -8.57 9.82
C GLY A 206 9.83 -9.32 10.93
N GLU A 207 10.07 -8.91 12.17
CA GLU A 207 9.51 -9.57 13.36
C GLU A 207 7.98 -9.57 13.35
N GLY A 208 7.40 -10.75 13.53
CA GLY A 208 5.96 -10.97 13.58
C GLY A 208 5.26 -10.98 12.22
N LEU A 209 6.00 -10.88 11.11
CA LEU A 209 5.46 -11.01 9.77
C LEU A 209 5.53 -12.47 9.28
N ILE A 210 4.53 -12.87 8.52
CA ILE A 210 4.50 -14.15 7.80
C ILE A 210 4.21 -13.86 6.32
N ALA A 211 4.90 -14.57 5.44
CA ALA A 211 4.60 -14.53 4.02
C ALA A 211 3.33 -15.34 3.71
N THR A 212 2.44 -14.79 2.91
CA THR A 212 1.15 -15.40 2.58
C THR A 212 0.87 -15.46 1.07
N ALA A 213 1.78 -14.94 0.25
CA ALA A 213 1.72 -15.15 -1.19
C ALA A 213 3.13 -15.12 -1.82
N TRP A 214 3.29 -15.86 -2.92
CA TRP A 214 4.56 -16.00 -3.65
C TRP A 214 4.34 -16.16 -5.15
N THR A 215 5.30 -15.72 -5.93
CA THR A 215 5.45 -16.10 -7.35
C THR A 215 6.07 -17.49 -7.49
N ALA A 216 6.11 -18.01 -8.71
CA ALA A 216 6.67 -19.33 -9.01
C ALA A 216 8.18 -19.42 -8.75
N ASP A 217 8.91 -18.30 -8.89
CA ASP A 217 10.33 -18.14 -8.60
C ASP A 217 10.64 -17.92 -7.11
N GLY A 218 9.60 -17.94 -6.25
CA GLY A 218 9.72 -17.90 -4.80
C GLY A 218 9.75 -16.50 -4.19
N VAL A 219 9.60 -15.44 -4.99
CA VAL A 219 9.56 -14.06 -4.48
C VAL A 219 8.30 -13.87 -3.62
N ILE A 220 8.47 -13.27 -2.44
CA ILE A 220 7.38 -12.96 -1.52
C ILE A 220 6.53 -11.82 -2.09
N GLU A 221 5.24 -12.08 -2.26
CA GLU A 221 4.28 -11.16 -2.85
C GLU A 221 3.24 -10.62 -1.85
N ALA A 222 3.09 -11.25 -0.68
CA ALA A 222 2.28 -10.69 0.39
C ALA A 222 2.79 -11.11 1.76
N VAL A 223 2.57 -10.23 2.74
CA VAL A 223 2.86 -10.48 4.14
C VAL A 223 1.69 -10.07 5.03
N GLU A 224 1.54 -10.78 6.13
CA GLU A 224 0.56 -10.52 7.19
C GLU A 224 1.24 -10.61 8.56
N PHE A 225 0.59 -10.09 9.60
CA PHE A 225 1.03 -10.33 10.97
C PHE A 225 0.64 -11.71 11.45
N ALA A 226 1.60 -12.44 12.02
CA ALA A 226 1.39 -13.74 12.65
C ALA A 226 0.35 -13.64 13.78
N GLY A 227 -0.65 -14.53 13.78
CA GLY A 227 -1.71 -14.56 14.80
C GLY A 227 -2.90 -13.61 14.55
N ALA A 228 -2.92 -12.89 13.43
CA ALA A 228 -4.11 -12.22 12.94
C ALA A 228 -4.96 -13.23 12.16
N GLY A 229 -5.96 -13.85 12.82
CA GLY A 229 -6.90 -14.75 12.15
C GLY A 229 -7.80 -14.04 11.13
N PRO A 230 -8.52 -14.78 10.24
CA PRO A 230 -9.36 -14.21 9.19
C PRO A 230 -10.48 -13.30 9.73
N ASP A 231 -10.94 -13.51 10.97
CA ASP A 231 -12.16 -12.91 11.50
C ASP A 231 -11.94 -11.79 12.54
N GLY A 232 -10.70 -11.28 12.75
CA GLY A 232 -10.54 -10.25 13.76
C GLY A 232 -9.11 -9.88 14.14
N PRO A 233 -8.94 -8.97 15.10
CA PRO A 233 -7.63 -8.62 15.64
C PRO A 233 -7.00 -9.86 16.27
N GLY A 234 -5.77 -10.18 15.86
CA GLY A 234 -4.99 -11.26 16.48
C GLY A 234 -4.87 -11.07 17.99
N ARG A 235 -4.50 -12.14 18.71
CA ARG A 235 -4.39 -12.17 20.19
C ARG A 235 -3.56 -11.04 20.80
N ASN A 236 -2.78 -10.30 20.01
CA ASN A 236 -1.94 -9.17 20.41
C ASN A 236 -2.53 -7.80 20.03
N GLY A 237 -3.83 -7.70 19.70
CA GLY A 237 -4.48 -6.44 19.33
C GLY A 237 -4.06 -5.89 17.96
N ALA A 238 -3.29 -6.64 17.17
CA ALA A 238 -2.94 -6.25 15.80
C ALA A 238 -4.21 -6.23 14.96
N GLY A 239 -4.63 -5.04 14.55
CA GLY A 239 -5.75 -4.82 13.64
C GLY A 239 -5.51 -5.44 12.26
N PHE A 240 -6.32 -5.07 11.29
CA PHE A 240 -6.08 -5.42 9.89
C PHE A 240 -4.71 -4.87 9.46
N ALA A 241 -3.71 -5.71 9.31
CA ALA A 241 -2.41 -5.36 8.76
C ALA A 241 -2.03 -6.40 7.71
N LEU A 242 -2.04 -5.98 6.47
CA LEU A 242 -1.78 -6.75 5.27
C LEU A 242 -0.94 -5.92 4.33
N ALA A 243 0.01 -6.54 3.64
CA ALA A 243 0.76 -5.84 2.62
C ALA A 243 1.00 -6.75 1.41
N VAL A 244 0.97 -6.16 0.23
CA VAL A 244 1.13 -6.83 -1.06
C VAL A 244 2.22 -6.16 -1.89
N GLN A 245 3.01 -6.96 -2.61
CA GLN A 245 4.09 -6.44 -3.46
C GLN A 245 3.56 -5.92 -4.80
N TRP A 246 2.46 -6.50 -5.28
CA TRP A 246 1.80 -6.02 -6.50
C TRP A 246 1.04 -4.71 -6.28
N ASN A 247 0.46 -4.16 -7.36
CA ASN A 247 -0.20 -2.86 -7.38
C ASN A 247 -1.73 -2.99 -7.56
N PRO A 248 -2.51 -3.29 -6.52
CA PRO A 248 -3.96 -3.46 -6.63
C PRO A 248 -4.67 -2.19 -7.13
N GLU A 249 -4.12 -1.01 -6.85
CA GLU A 249 -4.65 0.27 -7.32
C GLU A 249 -4.53 0.46 -8.84
N ALA A 250 -3.65 -0.30 -9.50
CA ALA A 250 -3.50 -0.30 -10.95
C ALA A 250 -4.49 -1.24 -11.66
N GLY A 251 -5.08 -2.18 -10.92
CA GLY A 251 -6.04 -3.15 -11.40
C GLY A 251 -7.50 -2.74 -11.17
N GLN A 252 -8.41 -3.66 -11.51
CA GLN A 252 -9.85 -3.50 -11.25
C GLN A 252 -10.29 -4.20 -9.96
N ASP A 253 -9.44 -5.02 -9.35
CA ASP A 253 -9.74 -5.76 -8.14
C ASP A 253 -9.66 -4.85 -6.90
N GLN A 254 -10.80 -4.49 -6.37
CA GLN A 254 -10.93 -3.59 -5.22
C GLN A 254 -11.08 -4.34 -3.87
N ARG A 255 -10.95 -5.68 -3.84
CA ARG A 255 -11.20 -6.47 -2.62
C ARG A 255 -10.31 -6.06 -1.46
N LEU A 256 -9.02 -5.82 -1.71
CA LEU A 256 -8.06 -5.37 -0.68
C LEU A 256 -8.44 -4.01 -0.09
N LEU A 257 -8.78 -3.04 -0.95
CA LEU A 257 -9.17 -1.69 -0.52
C LEU A 257 -10.49 -1.72 0.26
N ARG A 258 -11.46 -2.53 -0.18
CA ARG A 258 -12.73 -2.72 0.54
C ARG A 258 -12.51 -3.36 1.89
N ALA A 259 -11.62 -4.35 2.00
CA ALA A 259 -11.29 -5.01 3.26
C ALA A 259 -10.63 -4.02 4.25
N LEU A 260 -9.68 -3.20 3.78
CA LEU A 260 -9.08 -2.13 4.57
C LEU A 260 -10.15 -1.16 5.11
N VAL A 261 -11.00 -0.64 4.21
CA VAL A 261 -12.04 0.35 4.59
C VAL A 261 -13.07 -0.26 5.54
N ALA A 262 -13.44 -1.53 5.34
CA ALA A 262 -14.34 -2.25 6.26
C ALA A 262 -13.71 -2.40 7.65
N ALA A 263 -12.43 -2.83 7.72
CA ALA A 263 -11.70 -2.96 8.97
C ALA A 263 -11.54 -1.62 9.71
N ALA A 264 -11.26 -0.55 8.96
CA ALA A 264 -11.20 0.82 9.48
C ALA A 264 -12.54 1.28 10.07
N GLY A 265 -13.66 0.91 9.43
CA GLY A 265 -15.01 1.24 9.90
C GLY A 265 -15.39 0.56 11.22
N CYS A 266 -14.90 -0.65 11.48
CA CYS A 266 -15.17 -1.39 12.73
C CYS A 266 -14.56 -0.73 13.97
N ARG A 267 -13.54 0.11 13.83
CA ARG A 267 -12.92 0.83 14.97
C ARG A 267 -13.74 2.03 15.46
N ARG A 268 -14.70 2.51 14.68
CA ARG A 268 -15.59 3.64 15.02
C ARG A 268 -16.86 3.20 15.73
N ALA A 269 -17.17 1.93 15.69
CA ALA A 269 -18.33 1.34 16.36
C ALA A 269 -18.00 0.96 17.80
#